data_14b797786774b6b19d9986c78fad82c1
#
_entry.id   14b797786774b6b19d9986c78fad82c1
#
_cell.length_a   1.000
_cell.length_b   1.000
_cell.length_c   1.000
_cell.angle_alpha   90.00
_cell.angle_beta   90.00
_cell.angle_gamma   90.00
#
_symmetry.space_group_name_H-M   'P 1'
#
loop_
_entity.id
_entity.type
_entity.pdbx_description
1 polymer ?
#
loop_
_entity_poly.entity_id
_entity_poly.type
_entity_poly.pdbx_seq_one_letter_code
_entity_poly.pdbx_strand_id
1 'polypeptide(L)'
;MLTRNDIVEKALALDFGDVGFTTAEPFDAQLEYLRNHQDEYGWTEKVGLGLMAGTAPRAVMPAAKSVIVLMESYFREAFPSTLEGHFGRCYLDDDRVTKDALALRIKAFRSFLREHGIDSKVPFNLPHRAAALRAGMGTLGKNALLYSRRAALKSSWVLPLTVVVDREWAPDSPSGGLGCPDWCRNVCVAACPTKAIKGNGAIDPRKCISFMTYFGREITPRELREPMGLYVYGCDRCQNVCPRNLSWLSRERAMNARAEVKSKDFDLRALLHMDGAFFKSRVWP
;
A
#
# COMPACT_ATOMS: atom_id res chain seq x y z
N MET A 1 -1.70 -0.61 33.20
CA MET A 1 -2.21 0.26 32.10
C MET A 1 -1.36 -0.04 30.87
N LEU A 2 -1.96 -0.25 29.70
CA LEU A 2 -1.21 -0.57 28.48
C LEU A 2 -0.30 0.58 28.08
N THR A 3 0.98 0.29 27.87
CA THR A 3 2.01 1.27 27.46
C THR A 3 2.26 1.26 25.96
N ARG A 4 2.97 2.26 25.44
CA ARG A 4 3.46 2.24 24.06
C ARG A 4 4.34 1.03 23.76
N ASN A 5 5.22 0.68 24.71
CA ASN A 5 6.13 -0.47 24.53
C ASN A 5 5.37 -1.78 24.37
N ASP A 6 4.32 -2.01 25.16
CA ASP A 6 3.48 -3.21 25.04
C ASP A 6 2.83 -3.31 23.65
N ILE A 7 2.41 -2.18 23.08
CA ILE A 7 1.84 -2.11 21.72
C ILE A 7 2.90 -2.44 20.68
N VAL A 8 4.10 -1.86 20.81
CA VAL A 8 5.22 -2.12 19.89
C VAL A 8 5.64 -3.58 19.95
N GLU A 9 5.83 -4.13 21.15
CA GLU A 9 6.18 -5.53 21.35
C GLU A 9 5.12 -6.46 20.77
N LYS A 10 3.83 -6.18 21.01
CA LYS A 10 2.75 -6.98 20.44
C LYS A 10 2.73 -6.94 18.92
N ALA A 11 2.93 -5.78 18.32
CA ALA A 11 2.95 -5.65 16.87
C ALA A 11 4.15 -6.38 16.23
N LEU A 12 5.34 -6.25 16.85
CA LEU A 12 6.53 -6.98 16.41
C LEU A 12 6.37 -8.49 16.58
N ALA A 13 5.77 -8.95 17.69
CA ALA A 13 5.44 -10.35 17.91
C ALA A 13 4.41 -10.89 16.89
N LEU A 14 3.60 -10.02 16.31
CA LEU A 14 2.71 -10.31 15.19
C LEU A 14 3.40 -10.12 13.83
N ASP A 15 4.73 -9.99 13.80
CA ASP A 15 5.54 -9.90 12.59
C ASP A 15 5.28 -8.65 11.72
N PHE A 16 4.83 -7.53 12.33
CA PHE A 16 4.90 -6.23 11.66
C PHE A 16 6.33 -5.68 11.74
N GLY A 17 6.82 -5.14 10.63
CA GLY A 17 8.23 -4.73 10.51
C GLY A 17 8.58 -3.42 11.22
N ASP A 18 7.61 -2.59 11.58
CA ASP A 18 7.77 -1.33 12.34
C ASP A 18 6.42 -0.85 12.87
N VAL A 19 6.45 0.00 13.90
CA VAL A 19 5.27 0.62 14.51
C VAL A 19 5.54 2.09 14.78
N GLY A 20 4.56 2.94 14.54
CA GLY A 20 4.63 4.36 14.84
C GLY A 20 3.30 4.91 15.33
N PHE A 21 3.33 6.05 15.97
CA PHE A 21 2.18 6.71 16.58
C PHE A 21 2.04 8.13 16.05
N THR A 22 0.81 8.54 15.77
CA THR A 22 0.51 9.93 15.43
C THR A 22 -0.84 10.34 16.01
N THR A 23 -1.12 11.63 16.00
CA THR A 23 -2.38 12.18 16.51
C THR A 23 -3.56 11.82 15.60
N ALA A 24 -4.78 11.92 16.14
CA ALA A 24 -6.01 11.83 15.35
C ALA A 24 -6.45 13.19 14.75
N GLU A 25 -5.54 14.17 14.69
CA GLU A 25 -5.81 15.43 14.01
C GLU A 25 -5.96 15.20 12.49
N PRO A 26 -6.75 16.03 11.81
CA PRO A 26 -6.95 15.92 10.37
C PRO A 26 -5.64 15.99 9.57
N PHE A 27 -5.67 15.43 8.37
CA PHE A 27 -4.59 15.50 7.40
C PHE A 27 -4.86 16.64 6.41
N ASP A 28 -4.81 17.90 6.91
CA ASP A 28 -5.24 19.09 6.16
C ASP A 28 -4.49 19.25 4.83
N ALA A 29 -3.18 19.06 4.83
CA ALA A 29 -2.38 19.12 3.60
C ALA A 29 -2.81 18.09 2.55
N GLN A 30 -3.25 16.88 3.00
CA GLN A 30 -3.78 15.87 2.08
C GLN A 30 -5.17 16.25 1.57
N LEU A 31 -6.01 16.81 2.42
CA LEU A 31 -7.33 17.30 2.03
C LEU A 31 -7.22 18.45 1.01
N GLU A 32 -6.34 19.40 1.25
CA GLU A 32 -6.07 20.51 0.34
C GLU A 32 -5.53 19.98 -1.01
N TYR A 33 -4.58 19.05 -0.97
CA TYR A 33 -4.08 18.41 -2.19
C TYR A 33 -5.22 17.78 -3.01
N LEU A 34 -6.11 17.01 -2.38
CA LEU A 34 -7.24 16.39 -3.07
C LEU A 34 -8.23 17.41 -3.63
N ARG A 35 -8.48 18.49 -2.91
CA ARG A 35 -9.34 19.62 -3.37
C ARG A 35 -8.76 20.32 -4.60
N ASN A 36 -7.46 20.57 -4.59
CA ASN A 36 -6.77 21.26 -5.68
C ASN A 36 -6.53 20.38 -6.92
N HIS A 37 -6.76 19.04 -6.81
CA HIS A 37 -6.54 18.07 -7.90
C HIS A 37 -7.82 17.27 -8.19
N GLN A 38 -8.98 17.93 -8.20
CA GLN A 38 -10.27 17.28 -8.45
C GLN A 38 -10.38 16.67 -9.84
N ASP A 39 -9.68 17.24 -10.83
CA ASP A 39 -9.58 16.71 -12.19
C ASP A 39 -8.89 15.33 -12.22
N GLU A 40 -7.96 15.06 -11.31
CA GLU A 40 -7.22 13.79 -11.21
C GLU A 40 -7.86 12.79 -10.24
N TYR A 41 -8.44 13.27 -9.13
CA TYR A 41 -8.90 12.43 -8.01
C TYR A 41 -10.41 12.47 -7.77
N GLY A 42 -11.16 13.42 -8.34
CA GLY A 42 -12.61 13.60 -8.07
C GLY A 42 -13.47 12.37 -8.43
N TRP A 43 -13.02 11.53 -9.35
CA TRP A 43 -13.69 10.28 -9.67
C TRP A 43 -13.69 9.28 -8.50
N THR A 44 -12.74 9.37 -7.58
CA THR A 44 -12.63 8.47 -6.42
C THR A 44 -13.82 8.58 -5.48
N GLU A 45 -14.39 9.76 -5.33
CA GLU A 45 -15.61 9.97 -4.56
C GLU A 45 -16.82 9.33 -5.26
N LYS A 46 -16.90 9.41 -6.61
CA LYS A 46 -17.97 8.80 -7.40
C LYS A 46 -18.02 7.27 -7.30
N VAL A 47 -16.86 6.64 -7.06
CA VAL A 47 -16.77 5.18 -6.86
C VAL A 47 -16.80 4.77 -5.39
N GLY A 48 -17.04 5.72 -4.49
CA GLY A 48 -17.24 5.45 -3.07
C GLY A 48 -15.97 5.21 -2.26
N LEU A 49 -14.81 5.68 -2.74
CA LEU A 49 -13.56 5.54 -1.98
C LEU A 49 -13.48 6.49 -0.78
N GLY A 50 -14.20 7.63 -0.80
CA GLY A 50 -14.29 8.58 0.30
C GLY A 50 -12.92 9.12 0.75
N LEU A 51 -12.01 9.42 -0.19
CA LEU A 51 -10.64 9.84 0.15
C LEU A 51 -10.61 11.16 0.93
N MET A 52 -11.48 12.12 0.59
CA MET A 52 -11.55 13.39 1.32
C MET A 52 -12.08 13.17 2.75
N ALA A 53 -13.12 12.37 2.93
CA ALA A 53 -13.63 12.02 4.26
C ALA A 53 -12.59 11.28 5.10
N GLY A 54 -11.77 10.43 4.48
CA GLY A 54 -10.69 9.68 5.13
C GLY A 54 -9.56 10.57 5.68
N THR A 55 -9.46 11.83 5.26
CA THR A 55 -8.45 12.76 5.82
C THR A 55 -8.73 13.17 7.25
N ALA A 56 -9.94 12.93 7.77
CA ALA A 56 -10.34 13.24 9.13
C ALA A 56 -10.52 11.93 9.95
N PRO A 57 -9.57 11.51 10.78
CA PRO A 57 -9.69 10.28 11.57
C PRO A 57 -10.96 10.23 12.44
N ARG A 58 -11.43 11.37 12.95
CA ARG A 58 -12.68 11.47 13.73
C ARG A 58 -13.95 11.27 12.90
N ALA A 59 -13.91 11.47 11.58
CA ALA A 59 -15.01 11.07 10.70
C ALA A 59 -15.11 9.54 10.56
N VAL A 60 -13.98 8.84 10.65
CA VAL A 60 -13.93 7.37 10.66
C VAL A 60 -14.37 6.81 12.03
N MET A 61 -13.89 7.41 13.12
CA MET A 61 -14.16 7.01 14.50
C MET A 61 -14.28 8.28 15.35
N PRO A 62 -15.50 8.69 15.77
CA PRO A 62 -15.70 9.95 16.51
C PRO A 62 -14.87 10.07 17.79
N ALA A 63 -14.64 8.95 18.51
CA ALA A 63 -13.82 8.89 19.70
C ALA A 63 -12.30 8.84 19.44
N ALA A 64 -11.84 9.00 18.19
CA ALA A 64 -10.44 8.88 17.85
C ALA A 64 -9.56 9.91 18.58
N LYS A 65 -8.47 9.42 19.19
CA LYS A 65 -7.45 10.23 19.90
C LYS A 65 -6.05 10.04 19.29
N SER A 66 -5.75 8.85 18.80
CA SER A 66 -4.46 8.54 18.14
C SER A 66 -4.67 7.65 16.93
N VAL A 67 -3.64 7.60 16.09
CA VAL A 67 -3.50 6.65 14.99
C VAL A 67 -2.20 5.86 15.20
N ILE A 68 -2.32 4.55 15.35
CA ILE A 68 -1.20 3.62 15.33
C ILE A 68 -0.96 3.24 13.87
N VAL A 69 0.27 3.29 13.42
CA VAL A 69 0.66 2.86 12.07
C VAL A 69 1.49 1.61 12.18
N LEU A 70 1.03 0.53 11.57
CA LEU A 70 1.74 -0.74 11.46
C LEU A 70 2.38 -0.83 10.08
N MET A 71 3.61 -1.32 10.00
CA MET A 71 4.32 -1.45 8.73
C MET A 71 4.43 -2.92 8.34
N GLU A 72 3.70 -3.30 7.29
CA GLU A 72 3.79 -4.62 6.68
C GLU A 72 4.88 -4.67 5.62
N SER A 73 5.65 -5.76 5.56
CA SER A 73 6.60 -6.07 4.47
C SER A 73 5.98 -7.16 3.60
N TYR A 74 5.33 -6.78 2.50
CA TYR A 74 4.52 -7.71 1.70
C TYR A 74 5.32 -8.56 0.71
N PHE A 75 6.52 -8.16 0.32
CA PHE A 75 7.36 -8.93 -0.58
C PHE A 75 8.38 -9.78 0.21
N ARG A 76 7.90 -10.81 0.89
CA ARG A 76 8.69 -11.71 1.74
C ARG A 76 9.13 -12.98 1.03
N GLU A 77 8.34 -13.45 0.08
CA GLU A 77 8.58 -14.63 -0.74
C GLU A 77 8.85 -14.26 -2.20
N ALA A 78 9.52 -15.13 -2.92
CA ALA A 78 9.69 -15.01 -4.38
C ALA A 78 8.40 -15.40 -5.09
N PHE A 79 8.19 -14.84 -6.26
CA PHE A 79 7.08 -15.19 -7.13
C PHE A 79 7.58 -15.72 -8.47
N PRO A 80 6.84 -16.63 -9.13
CA PRO A 80 7.20 -17.12 -10.46
C PRO A 80 7.33 -15.96 -11.47
N SER A 81 8.38 -15.98 -12.27
CA SER A 81 8.64 -14.95 -13.28
C SER A 81 7.49 -14.79 -14.30
N THR A 82 6.76 -15.87 -14.56
CA THR A 82 5.55 -15.87 -15.38
C THR A 82 4.43 -14.98 -14.81
N LEU A 83 4.39 -14.77 -13.49
CA LEU A 83 3.43 -13.88 -12.84
C LEU A 83 3.98 -12.47 -12.63
N GLU A 84 5.26 -12.31 -12.30
CA GLU A 84 5.86 -11.00 -12.04
C GLU A 84 5.82 -10.04 -13.24
N GLY A 85 5.78 -10.55 -14.44
CA GLY A 85 5.63 -9.76 -15.67
C GLY A 85 4.21 -9.20 -15.89
N HIS A 86 3.22 -9.70 -15.15
CA HIS A 86 1.80 -9.40 -15.35
C HIS A 86 1.11 -8.84 -14.12
N PHE A 87 1.70 -9.03 -12.94
CA PHE A 87 1.12 -8.61 -11.66
C PHE A 87 2.11 -7.79 -10.83
N GLY A 88 1.59 -6.82 -10.09
CA GLY A 88 2.35 -6.21 -9.00
C GLY A 88 2.43 -7.17 -7.81
N ARG A 89 3.61 -7.30 -7.20
CA ARG A 89 3.86 -8.28 -6.12
C ARG A 89 2.94 -8.14 -4.92
N CYS A 90 2.50 -6.91 -4.61
CA CYS A 90 1.56 -6.70 -3.50
C CYS A 90 0.17 -7.31 -3.73
N TYR A 91 -0.11 -7.80 -4.94
CA TYR A 91 -1.37 -8.42 -5.32
C TYR A 91 -1.25 -9.92 -5.59
N LEU A 92 -0.05 -10.47 -5.64
CA LEU A 92 0.17 -11.90 -5.89
C LEU A 92 -0.17 -12.77 -4.67
N ASP A 93 -0.16 -12.17 -3.49
CA ASP A 93 -0.56 -12.81 -2.23
C ASP A 93 -1.28 -11.74 -1.37
N ASP A 94 -2.47 -11.33 -1.82
CA ASP A 94 -3.23 -10.27 -1.14
C ASP A 94 -4.06 -10.85 0.03
N ASP A 95 -3.41 -11.08 1.13
CA ASP A 95 -4.00 -11.56 2.37
C ASP A 95 -5.12 -10.67 2.94
N ARG A 96 -5.23 -9.43 2.48
CA ARG A 96 -6.32 -8.53 2.87
C ARG A 96 -7.64 -9.01 2.31
N VAL A 97 -7.61 -9.57 1.11
CA VAL A 97 -8.79 -10.10 0.42
C VAL A 97 -9.10 -11.53 0.86
N THR A 98 -8.08 -12.37 0.98
CA THR A 98 -8.22 -13.78 1.34
C THR A 98 -8.56 -14.02 2.80
N LYS A 99 -8.42 -12.97 3.66
CA LYS A 99 -8.51 -13.07 5.12
C LYS A 99 -7.49 -14.04 5.73
N ASP A 100 -6.38 -14.17 5.09
CA ASP A 100 -5.27 -15.04 5.45
C ASP A 100 -4.31 -14.36 6.46
N ALA A 101 -3.01 -14.60 6.35
CA ALA A 101 -2.01 -14.24 7.36
C ALA A 101 -2.07 -12.78 7.82
N LEU A 102 -2.09 -11.80 6.90
CA LEU A 102 -2.13 -10.37 7.26
C LEU A 102 -3.45 -10.00 7.96
N ALA A 103 -4.58 -10.47 7.44
CA ALA A 103 -5.89 -10.20 8.03
C ALA A 103 -6.02 -10.80 9.43
N LEU A 104 -5.47 -12.00 9.66
CA LEU A 104 -5.44 -12.65 10.97
C LEU A 104 -4.54 -11.89 11.95
N ARG A 105 -3.39 -11.41 11.52
CA ARG A 105 -2.48 -10.58 12.34
C ARG A 105 -3.13 -9.25 12.74
N ILE A 106 -3.80 -8.57 11.81
CA ILE A 106 -4.58 -7.35 12.10
C ILE A 106 -5.69 -7.64 13.10
N LYS A 107 -6.43 -8.75 12.94
CA LYS A 107 -7.48 -9.17 13.87
C LYS A 107 -6.90 -9.44 15.27
N ALA A 108 -5.78 -10.15 15.37
CA ALA A 108 -5.11 -10.44 16.63
C ALA A 108 -4.63 -9.15 17.33
N PHE A 109 -4.07 -8.21 16.57
CA PHE A 109 -3.65 -6.91 17.11
C PHE A 109 -4.86 -6.11 17.66
N ARG A 110 -5.97 -6.07 16.93
CA ARG A 110 -7.19 -5.40 17.39
C ARG A 110 -7.84 -6.10 18.60
N SER A 111 -7.77 -7.44 18.68
CA SER A 111 -8.23 -8.18 19.85
C SER A 111 -7.42 -7.83 21.07
N PHE A 112 -6.08 -7.77 20.94
CA PHE A 112 -5.20 -7.31 22.01
C PHE A 112 -5.56 -5.91 22.53
N LEU A 113 -5.82 -4.94 21.64
CA LEU A 113 -6.25 -3.60 22.05
C LEU A 113 -7.58 -3.65 22.81
N ARG A 114 -8.55 -4.41 22.33
CA ARG A 114 -9.88 -4.55 22.95
C ARG A 114 -9.82 -5.20 24.34
N GLU A 115 -8.94 -6.19 24.54
CA GLU A 115 -8.69 -6.81 25.84
C GLU A 115 -8.18 -5.81 26.89
N HIS A 116 -7.59 -4.71 26.42
CA HIS A 116 -7.14 -3.60 27.28
C HIS A 116 -8.11 -2.40 27.30
N GLY A 117 -9.35 -2.59 26.85
CA GLY A 117 -10.38 -1.56 26.85
C GLY A 117 -10.14 -0.44 25.85
N ILE A 118 -9.53 -0.75 24.69
CA ILE A 118 -9.24 0.20 23.63
C ILE A 118 -10.04 -0.18 22.39
N ASP A 119 -10.93 0.72 21.97
CA ASP A 119 -11.64 0.58 20.72
C ASP A 119 -10.76 0.96 19.53
N SER A 120 -10.92 0.23 18.43
CA SER A 120 -10.10 0.44 17.23
C SER A 120 -10.86 0.24 15.93
N LYS A 121 -10.50 1.01 14.91
CA LYS A 121 -10.91 0.81 13.51
C LYS A 121 -9.71 0.78 12.58
N VAL A 122 -9.79 -0.02 11.52
CA VAL A 122 -8.80 -0.07 10.43
C VAL A 122 -9.50 0.43 9.16
N PRO A 123 -9.44 1.74 8.89
CA PRO A 123 -10.12 2.33 7.75
C PRO A 123 -9.34 2.05 6.47
N PHE A 124 -10.05 1.88 5.37
CA PHE A 124 -9.45 1.76 4.04
C PHE A 124 -9.02 3.13 3.46
N ASN A 125 -9.79 4.17 3.73
CA ASN A 125 -9.68 5.48 3.07
C ASN A 125 -8.80 6.49 3.81
N LEU A 126 -8.27 6.17 4.99
CA LEU A 126 -7.34 7.05 5.69
C LEU A 126 -6.03 7.16 4.90
N PRO A 127 -5.37 8.32 4.83
CA PRO A 127 -4.15 8.50 4.05
C PRO A 127 -2.94 7.82 4.71
N HIS A 128 -2.85 6.49 4.59
CA HIS A 128 -1.89 5.63 5.28
C HIS A 128 -0.44 6.09 5.14
N ARG A 129 -0.02 6.55 3.95
CA ARG A 129 1.33 7.06 3.72
C ARG A 129 1.59 8.37 4.46
N ALA A 130 0.62 9.29 4.45
CA ALA A 130 0.71 10.53 5.21
C ALA A 130 0.75 10.26 6.72
N ALA A 131 -0.03 9.31 7.21
CA ALA A 131 0.02 8.87 8.61
C ALA A 131 1.39 8.28 8.96
N ALA A 132 1.97 7.46 8.10
CA ALA A 132 3.31 6.91 8.30
C ALA A 132 4.40 7.99 8.32
N LEU A 133 4.31 9.01 7.46
CA LEU A 133 5.23 10.16 7.47
C LEU A 133 5.07 10.98 8.75
N ARG A 134 3.84 11.25 9.18
CA ARG A 134 3.53 11.98 10.42
C ARG A 134 3.96 11.20 11.67
N ALA A 135 4.01 9.86 11.59
CA ALA A 135 4.58 8.99 12.61
C ALA A 135 6.09 8.70 12.43
N GLY A 136 6.80 9.44 11.60
CA GLY A 136 8.25 9.31 11.42
C GLY A 136 8.74 7.98 10.86
N MET A 137 7.89 7.20 10.19
CA MET A 137 8.19 5.81 9.81
C MET A 137 8.93 5.67 8.47
N GLY A 138 9.25 6.76 7.81
CA GLY A 138 9.96 6.71 6.54
C GLY A 138 9.93 8.01 5.77
N THR A 139 10.24 7.97 4.49
CA THR A 139 10.24 9.11 3.57
C THR A 139 9.46 8.81 2.31
N LEU A 140 8.94 9.83 1.66
CA LEU A 140 8.26 9.66 0.37
C LEU A 140 9.27 9.60 -0.77
N GLY A 141 9.07 8.70 -1.71
CA GLY A 141 9.83 8.68 -2.96
C GLY A 141 9.19 9.56 -4.04
N LYS A 142 9.98 9.95 -5.04
CA LYS A 142 9.49 10.66 -6.24
C LYS A 142 8.40 9.89 -6.99
N ASN A 143 8.32 8.58 -6.80
CA ASN A 143 7.28 7.68 -7.32
C ASN A 143 6.03 7.57 -6.42
N ALA A 144 5.87 8.48 -5.46
CA ALA A 144 4.76 8.51 -4.50
C ALA A 144 4.68 7.28 -3.56
N LEU A 145 5.71 6.46 -3.46
CA LEU A 145 5.75 5.34 -2.54
C LEU A 145 6.48 5.70 -1.24
N LEU A 146 6.03 5.09 -0.15
CA LEU A 146 6.72 5.19 1.14
C LEU A 146 7.96 4.28 1.14
N TYR A 147 9.08 4.83 1.58
CA TYR A 147 10.32 4.09 1.86
C TYR A 147 10.49 4.03 3.37
N SER A 148 10.40 2.82 3.92
CA SER A 148 10.42 2.63 5.37
C SER A 148 11.76 3.05 6.00
N ARG A 149 11.71 3.48 7.26
CA ARG A 149 12.91 3.75 8.07
C ARG A 149 13.63 2.47 8.53
N ARG A 150 12.90 1.35 8.70
CA ARG A 150 13.41 0.08 9.27
C ARG A 150 13.01 -1.14 8.47
N ALA A 151 11.70 -1.27 8.17
CA ALA A 151 11.17 -2.46 7.52
C ALA A 151 11.72 -2.63 6.09
N ALA A 152 11.74 -3.88 5.60
CA ALA A 152 12.16 -4.25 4.26
C ALA A 152 13.48 -3.60 3.81
N LEU A 153 14.49 -3.57 4.69
CA LEU A 153 15.81 -2.93 4.45
C LEU A 153 15.69 -1.47 3.97
N LYS A 154 14.76 -0.70 4.53
CA LYS A 154 14.49 0.70 4.19
C LYS A 154 13.99 0.91 2.75
N SER A 155 13.46 -0.12 2.12
CA SER A 155 12.88 -0.08 0.77
C SER A 155 11.42 0.35 0.77
N SER A 156 10.81 0.40 -0.43
CA SER A 156 9.38 0.66 -0.61
C SER A 156 8.51 -0.62 -0.71
N TRP A 157 9.08 -1.79 -0.46
CA TRP A 157 8.33 -3.05 -0.43
C TRP A 157 7.56 -3.21 0.88
N VAL A 158 6.82 -2.17 1.22
CA VAL A 158 6.08 -2.05 2.47
C VAL A 158 4.67 -1.51 2.24
N LEU A 159 3.76 -1.90 3.12
CA LEU A 159 2.39 -1.42 3.17
C LEU A 159 2.13 -0.82 4.56
N PRO A 160 1.97 0.50 4.68
CA PRO A 160 1.54 1.10 5.94
C PRO A 160 0.05 0.83 6.15
N LEU A 161 -0.30 0.40 7.35
CA LEU A 161 -1.65 0.13 7.80
C LEU A 161 -1.96 1.04 8.99
N THR A 162 -3.09 1.75 8.97
CA THR A 162 -3.49 2.62 10.06
C THR A 162 -4.55 1.96 10.93
N VAL A 163 -4.38 2.08 12.24
CA VAL A 163 -5.33 1.66 13.25
C VAL A 163 -5.71 2.90 14.05
N VAL A 164 -6.92 3.38 13.85
CA VAL A 164 -7.48 4.52 14.59
C VAL A 164 -7.97 4.01 15.94
N VAL A 165 -7.65 4.71 17.03
CA VAL A 165 -7.95 4.28 18.41
C VAL A 165 -8.48 5.42 19.26
N ASP A 166 -9.29 5.08 20.29
CA ASP A 166 -9.87 6.01 21.27
C ASP A 166 -8.96 6.33 22.47
N ARG A 167 -7.73 5.83 22.45
CA ARG A 167 -6.70 6.09 23.46
C ARG A 167 -5.66 7.03 22.92
N GLU A 168 -5.22 7.97 23.75
CA GLU A 168 -4.15 8.91 23.44
C GLU A 168 -2.79 8.33 23.82
N TRP A 169 -1.81 8.49 22.93
CA TRP A 169 -0.38 8.29 23.14
C TRP A 169 0.42 9.45 22.58
N ALA A 170 1.57 9.73 23.17
CA ALA A 170 2.48 10.72 22.63
C ALA A 170 2.86 10.34 21.18
N PRO A 171 2.71 11.28 20.21
CA PRO A 171 3.06 11.00 18.83
C PRO A 171 4.58 10.91 18.64
N ASP A 172 4.99 10.18 17.62
CA ASP A 172 6.38 10.21 17.15
C ASP A 172 6.65 11.52 16.40
N SER A 173 7.94 11.91 16.32
CA SER A 173 8.35 13.05 15.52
C SER A 173 8.15 12.78 14.03
N PRO A 174 7.49 13.68 13.27
CA PRO A 174 7.31 13.50 11.84
C PRO A 174 8.62 13.36 11.08
N SER A 175 8.62 12.56 10.03
CA SER A 175 9.73 12.52 9.08
C SER A 175 9.57 13.59 8.00
N GLY A 176 10.71 14.04 7.45
CA GLY A 176 10.71 15.01 6.34
C GLY A 176 10.12 14.44 5.04
N GLY A 177 9.84 15.31 4.08
CA GLY A 177 9.17 15.03 2.82
C GLY A 177 9.86 14.01 1.89
N LEU A 178 10.30 14.45 0.70
CA LEU A 178 10.98 13.58 -0.28
C LEU A 178 12.34 13.12 0.22
N GLY A 179 12.55 11.80 0.26
CA GLY A 179 13.79 11.17 0.72
C GLY A 179 14.62 10.53 -0.41
N CYS A 180 14.43 10.95 -1.66
CA CYS A 180 15.28 10.51 -2.75
C CYS A 180 16.64 11.19 -2.68
N PRO A 181 17.77 10.44 -2.83
CA PRO A 181 19.10 11.04 -2.80
C PRO A 181 19.32 11.95 -4.02
N ASP A 182 20.21 12.95 -3.89
CA ASP A 182 20.49 13.93 -4.95
C ASP A 182 21.03 13.31 -6.23
N TRP A 183 21.79 12.21 -6.14
CA TRP A 183 22.28 11.46 -7.27
C TRP A 183 21.19 10.67 -8.02
N CYS A 184 19.96 10.60 -7.49
CA CYS A 184 18.86 9.92 -8.16
C CYS A 184 18.42 10.67 -9.41
N ARG A 185 18.66 10.07 -10.59
CA ARG A 185 18.32 10.62 -11.91
C ARG A 185 16.86 10.36 -12.32
N ASN A 186 15.93 10.31 -11.37
CA ASN A 186 14.49 10.09 -11.64
C ASN A 186 14.20 8.78 -12.42
N VAL A 187 14.95 7.72 -12.16
CA VAL A 187 14.81 6.45 -12.88
C VAL A 187 13.39 5.87 -12.83
N CYS A 188 12.67 6.07 -11.74
CA CYS A 188 11.27 5.66 -11.62
C CYS A 188 10.33 6.45 -12.55
N VAL A 189 10.61 7.74 -12.78
CA VAL A 189 9.85 8.58 -13.72
C VAL A 189 10.10 8.10 -15.14
N ALA A 190 11.38 7.88 -15.50
CA ALA A 190 11.77 7.38 -16.82
C ALA A 190 11.19 5.98 -17.13
N ALA A 191 11.18 5.10 -16.13
CA ALA A 191 10.66 3.74 -16.26
C ALA A 191 9.14 3.62 -16.29
N CYS A 192 8.41 4.69 -15.95
CA CYS A 192 6.95 4.68 -15.97
C CYS A 192 6.45 4.74 -17.43
N PRO A 193 5.87 3.65 -17.98
CA PRO A 193 5.54 3.60 -19.38
C PRO A 193 4.38 4.53 -19.74
N THR A 194 3.46 4.74 -18.83
CA THR A 194 2.27 5.59 -19.00
C THR A 194 2.47 7.03 -18.53
N LYS A 195 3.70 7.38 -18.07
CA LYS A 195 4.04 8.72 -17.57
C LYS A 195 3.15 9.19 -16.40
N ALA A 196 2.71 8.25 -15.56
CA ALA A 196 1.89 8.55 -14.40
C ALA A 196 2.66 9.28 -13.28
N ILE A 197 3.97 9.08 -13.16
CA ILE A 197 4.80 9.61 -12.06
C ILE A 197 5.23 11.04 -12.37
N LYS A 198 4.87 11.98 -11.49
CA LYS A 198 5.19 13.41 -11.64
C LYS A 198 6.62 13.77 -11.17
N GLY A 199 7.27 12.92 -10.38
CA GLY A 199 8.64 13.12 -9.92
C GLY A 199 8.77 13.98 -8.64
N ASN A 200 7.67 14.45 -8.09
CA ASN A 200 7.58 15.28 -6.88
C ASN A 200 6.88 14.58 -5.71
N GLY A 201 6.78 13.25 -5.74
CA GLY A 201 6.04 12.47 -4.74
C GLY A 201 4.55 12.32 -5.05
N ALA A 202 4.11 12.74 -6.23
CA ALA A 202 2.74 12.61 -6.70
C ALA A 202 2.66 11.78 -7.99
N ILE A 203 1.47 11.25 -8.26
CA ILE A 203 1.13 10.52 -9.50
C ILE A 203 -0.15 11.08 -10.09
N ASP A 204 -0.34 10.88 -11.38
CA ASP A 204 -1.66 10.93 -12.01
C ASP A 204 -2.27 9.51 -11.94
N PRO A 205 -3.28 9.26 -11.07
CA PRO A 205 -3.83 7.92 -10.88
C PRO A 205 -4.53 7.41 -12.15
N ARG A 206 -5.05 8.28 -13.01
CA ARG A 206 -5.71 7.91 -14.27
C ARG A 206 -4.76 7.25 -15.27
N LYS A 207 -3.46 7.45 -15.09
CA LYS A 207 -2.38 6.87 -15.92
C LYS A 207 -1.62 5.75 -15.20
N CYS A 208 -1.72 5.62 -13.88
CA CYS A 208 -1.00 4.59 -13.14
C CYS A 208 -1.58 3.21 -13.41
N ILE A 209 -0.79 2.29 -13.96
CA ILE A 209 -1.23 0.92 -14.28
C ILE A 209 -1.80 0.24 -13.04
N SER A 210 -1.11 0.32 -11.90
CA SER A 210 -1.60 -0.28 -10.65
C SER A 210 -2.95 0.29 -10.23
N PHE A 211 -3.17 1.58 -10.45
CA PHE A 211 -4.41 2.23 -10.08
C PHE A 211 -5.54 1.88 -11.07
N MET A 212 -5.25 1.92 -12.37
CA MET A 212 -6.22 1.56 -13.42
C MET A 212 -6.68 0.11 -13.32
N THR A 213 -5.79 -0.82 -13.04
CA THR A 213 -6.11 -2.24 -12.94
C THR A 213 -6.83 -2.61 -11.64
N TYR A 214 -6.69 -1.81 -10.59
CA TYR A 214 -7.38 -2.03 -9.32
C TYR A 214 -8.78 -1.38 -9.27
N PHE A 215 -8.88 -0.12 -9.71
CA PHE A 215 -10.09 0.69 -9.60
C PHE A 215 -10.79 0.94 -10.93
N GLY A 216 -10.17 0.58 -12.05
CA GLY A 216 -10.75 0.75 -13.38
C GLY A 216 -12.01 -0.09 -13.55
N ARG A 217 -13.10 0.57 -13.98
CA ARG A 217 -14.38 -0.10 -14.27
C ARG A 217 -14.67 -0.16 -15.76
N GLU A 218 -13.84 0.46 -16.57
CA GLU A 218 -13.99 0.60 -18.00
C GLU A 218 -12.76 0.09 -18.74
N ILE A 219 -12.90 -0.05 -20.05
CA ILE A 219 -11.75 -0.44 -20.89
C ILE A 219 -10.72 0.67 -20.86
N THR A 220 -9.48 0.32 -20.57
CA THR A 220 -8.35 1.26 -20.58
C THR A 220 -8.33 2.12 -21.85
N PRO A 221 -8.12 3.43 -21.77
CA PRO A 221 -8.00 4.32 -22.92
C PRO A 221 -6.99 3.81 -23.95
N ARG A 222 -7.30 3.97 -25.23
CA ARG A 222 -6.52 3.35 -26.32
C ARG A 222 -5.04 3.71 -26.27
N GLU A 223 -4.74 4.96 -25.98
CA GLU A 223 -3.38 5.51 -25.90
C GLU A 223 -2.53 4.94 -24.74
N LEU A 224 -3.19 4.34 -23.74
CA LEU A 224 -2.53 3.72 -22.58
C LEU A 224 -2.35 2.20 -22.72
N ARG A 225 -3.01 1.56 -23.69
CA ARG A 225 -2.98 0.08 -23.81
C ARG A 225 -1.60 -0.45 -24.19
N GLU A 226 -0.96 0.14 -25.19
CA GLU A 226 0.39 -0.24 -25.61
C GLU A 226 1.42 0.03 -24.50
N PRO A 227 1.49 1.24 -23.89
CA PRO A 227 2.37 1.50 -22.74
C PRO A 227 2.10 0.59 -21.54
N MET A 228 0.85 0.22 -21.28
CA MET A 228 0.48 -0.69 -20.20
C MET A 228 1.08 -2.07 -20.41
N GLY A 229 1.20 -2.52 -21.66
CA GLY A 229 1.73 -3.83 -22.00
C GLY A 229 0.84 -4.96 -21.49
N LEU A 230 1.45 -6.00 -20.93
CA LEU A 230 0.76 -7.22 -20.50
C LEU A 230 0.40 -7.24 -19.00
N TYR A 231 0.39 -6.09 -18.33
CA TYR A 231 -0.02 -6.03 -16.93
C TYR A 231 -1.53 -6.26 -16.79
N VAL A 232 -1.87 -7.22 -15.92
CA VAL A 232 -3.25 -7.61 -15.62
C VAL A 232 -3.72 -6.94 -14.34
N TYR A 233 -2.87 -6.90 -13.30
CA TYR A 233 -3.24 -6.36 -11.99
C TYR A 233 -2.02 -5.84 -11.22
N GLY A 234 -1.97 -4.54 -10.99
CA GLY A 234 -0.82 -3.90 -10.36
C GLY A 234 0.36 -3.68 -11.31
N CYS A 235 1.41 -3.05 -10.81
CA CYS A 235 2.63 -2.78 -11.57
C CYS A 235 3.76 -2.38 -10.62
N ASP A 236 4.93 -3.01 -10.75
CA ASP A 236 6.12 -2.74 -9.91
C ASP A 236 7.25 -2.02 -10.67
N ARG A 237 7.05 -1.55 -11.91
CA ARG A 237 8.13 -0.99 -12.73
C ARG A 237 8.92 0.11 -12.00
N CYS A 238 8.24 1.04 -11.37
CA CYS A 238 8.90 2.13 -10.64
C CYS A 238 9.63 1.67 -9.37
N GLN A 239 9.22 0.55 -8.78
CA GLN A 239 9.89 -0.08 -7.63
C GLN A 239 11.11 -0.90 -8.06
N ASN A 240 10.98 -1.66 -9.13
CA ASN A 240 12.04 -2.55 -9.64
C ASN A 240 13.30 -1.78 -10.07
N VAL A 241 13.14 -0.58 -10.62
CA VAL A 241 14.30 0.23 -11.07
C VAL A 241 14.88 1.13 -10.00
N CYS A 242 14.25 1.23 -8.84
CA CYS A 242 14.68 2.16 -7.80
C CYS A 242 15.92 1.63 -7.07
N PRO A 243 17.04 2.39 -7.05
CA PRO A 243 18.27 1.96 -6.35
C PRO A 243 18.05 1.68 -4.86
N ARG A 244 17.11 2.37 -4.21
CA ARG A 244 16.77 2.12 -2.80
C ARG A 244 16.10 0.77 -2.55
N ASN A 245 15.64 0.10 -3.59
CA ASN A 245 14.99 -1.21 -3.50
C ASN A 245 15.92 -2.38 -3.82
N LEU A 246 17.10 -2.12 -4.38
CA LEU A 246 18.02 -3.17 -4.85
C LEU A 246 18.45 -4.12 -3.74
N SER A 247 18.76 -3.61 -2.53
CA SER A 247 19.15 -4.44 -1.39
C SER A 247 18.05 -5.42 -0.96
N TRP A 248 16.78 -5.05 -1.14
CA TRP A 248 15.66 -5.95 -0.89
C TRP A 248 15.43 -6.90 -2.06
N LEU A 249 15.52 -6.42 -3.31
CA LEU A 249 15.33 -7.23 -4.51
C LEU A 249 16.36 -8.35 -4.66
N SER A 250 17.61 -8.11 -4.28
CA SER A 250 18.71 -9.08 -4.41
C SER A 250 18.71 -10.20 -3.35
N ARG A 251 17.78 -10.16 -2.37
CA ARG A 251 17.71 -11.22 -1.36
C ARG A 251 17.16 -12.51 -1.95
N GLU A 252 17.76 -13.62 -1.57
CA GLU A 252 17.16 -14.94 -1.78
C GLU A 252 15.90 -15.09 -0.93
N ARG A 253 14.88 -15.71 -1.51
CA ARG A 253 13.57 -15.96 -0.88
C ARG A 253 13.07 -17.34 -1.26
N ALA A 254 12.35 -17.97 -0.32
CA ALA A 254 11.54 -19.13 -0.64
C ALA A 254 10.46 -18.73 -1.68
N MET A 255 10.14 -19.65 -2.57
CA MET A 255 9.07 -19.46 -3.55
C MET A 255 7.71 -19.51 -2.84
N ASN A 256 6.82 -18.58 -3.17
CA ASN A 256 5.44 -18.63 -2.70
C ASN A 256 4.72 -19.83 -3.34
N ALA A 257 4.39 -20.83 -2.52
CA ALA A 257 3.84 -22.09 -2.99
C ALA A 257 2.47 -21.94 -3.69
N ARG A 258 1.63 -21.00 -3.22
CA ARG A 258 0.32 -20.75 -3.86
C ARG A 258 0.49 -20.11 -5.23
N ALA A 259 1.38 -19.12 -5.33
CA ALA A 259 1.68 -18.46 -6.60
C ALA A 259 2.32 -19.45 -7.60
N GLU A 260 3.18 -20.36 -7.12
CA GLU A 260 3.78 -21.39 -7.96
C GLU A 260 2.73 -22.33 -8.56
N VAL A 261 1.76 -22.78 -7.76
CA VAL A 261 0.64 -23.58 -8.28
C VAL A 261 -0.17 -22.81 -9.32
N LYS A 262 -0.56 -21.56 -9.03
CA LYS A 262 -1.32 -20.72 -9.95
C LYS A 262 -0.58 -20.42 -11.27
N SER A 263 0.75 -20.30 -11.20
CA SER A 263 1.55 -19.98 -12.39
C SER A 263 1.54 -21.08 -13.46
N LYS A 264 1.26 -22.32 -13.08
CA LYS A 264 1.22 -23.47 -14.01
C LYS A 264 0.04 -23.38 -14.98
N ASP A 265 -1.06 -22.81 -14.52
CA ASP A 265 -2.28 -22.66 -15.31
C ASP A 265 -2.48 -21.22 -15.84
N PHE A 266 -1.49 -20.35 -15.63
CA PHE A 266 -1.60 -18.95 -16.03
C PHE A 266 -1.45 -18.78 -17.54
N ASP A 267 -2.55 -18.36 -18.20
CA ASP A 267 -2.61 -18.05 -19.62
C ASP A 267 -3.43 -16.75 -19.83
N LEU A 268 -2.80 -15.73 -20.42
CA LEU A 268 -3.46 -14.45 -20.74
C LEU A 268 -4.66 -14.62 -21.70
N ARG A 269 -4.62 -15.59 -22.62
CA ARG A 269 -5.74 -15.86 -23.52
C ARG A 269 -6.92 -16.46 -22.78
N ALA A 270 -6.66 -17.39 -21.85
CA ALA A 270 -7.67 -17.94 -20.98
C ALA A 270 -8.34 -16.86 -20.10
N LEU A 271 -7.55 -15.91 -19.58
CA LEU A 271 -8.06 -14.76 -18.82
C LEU A 271 -8.94 -13.85 -19.69
N LEU A 272 -8.61 -13.66 -20.97
CA LEU A 272 -9.37 -12.81 -21.87
C LEU A 272 -10.77 -13.39 -22.17
N HIS A 273 -10.91 -14.71 -22.15
CA HIS A 273 -12.14 -15.43 -22.44
C HIS A 273 -12.81 -16.04 -21.20
N MET A 274 -12.32 -15.71 -20.00
CA MET A 274 -12.83 -16.26 -18.75
C MET A 274 -14.28 -15.88 -18.48
N ASP A 275 -15.03 -16.82 -17.97
CA ASP A 275 -16.34 -16.59 -17.35
C ASP A 275 -16.24 -16.39 -15.84
N GLY A 276 -17.39 -16.15 -15.20
CA GLY A 276 -17.45 -15.95 -13.75
C GLY A 276 -17.06 -17.18 -12.93
N ALA A 277 -17.23 -18.40 -13.47
CA ALA A 277 -16.85 -19.65 -12.80
C ALA A 277 -15.33 -19.83 -12.86
N PHE A 278 -14.72 -19.60 -14.01
CA PHE A 278 -13.28 -19.61 -14.18
C PHE A 278 -12.62 -18.56 -13.27
N PHE A 279 -13.14 -17.32 -13.25
CA PHE A 279 -12.63 -16.26 -12.37
C PHE A 279 -12.63 -16.71 -10.91
N LYS A 280 -13.76 -17.24 -10.41
CA LYS A 280 -13.89 -17.66 -9.00
C LYS A 280 -12.99 -18.84 -8.62
N SER A 281 -12.74 -19.77 -9.55
CA SER A 281 -12.01 -21.01 -9.27
C SER A 281 -10.50 -20.91 -9.54
N ARG A 282 -10.07 -20.04 -10.47
CA ARG A 282 -8.69 -20.01 -10.97
C ARG A 282 -7.97 -18.67 -10.73
N VAL A 283 -8.71 -17.57 -10.73
CA VAL A 283 -8.12 -16.21 -10.60
C VAL A 283 -8.34 -15.68 -9.20
N TRP A 284 -9.55 -15.74 -8.69
CA TRP A 284 -9.86 -15.35 -7.32
C TRP A 284 -9.13 -16.27 -6.33
N PRO A 285 -8.57 -15.72 -5.22
CA PRO A 285 -7.64 -16.37 -4.33
C PRO A 285 -8.09 -17.67 -3.72
#